data_80dd9a9ca2e104d5e22b1a515849ed57
#
_entry.id   80dd9a9ca2e104d5e22b1a515849ed57
#
_cell.length_a   1.000
_cell.length_b   1.000
_cell.length_c   1.000
_cell.angle_alpha   90.00
_cell.angle_beta   90.00
_cell.angle_gamma   90.00
#
_symmetry.space_group_name_H-M   'P 1'
#
loop_
_entity.id
_entity.type
_entity.pdbx_description
1 polymer ?
#
loop_
_entity_poly.entity_id
_entity_poly.type
_entity_poly.pdbx_seq_one_letter_code
_entity_poly.pdbx_strand_id
1 'polypeptide(L)'
;MQCWNCGNEMSHSDSKVRQYCRECGEKHAKERKEEKDLLVVLRKKAMFERAMELMEKQGCNMYNYRNAAIIAQKYLYANLDKFDSADEIVAAIVLIKNGYQIKTQSKVGRYQVDILIPQMKVALEIDGIMHKFRLCESERDRYIESQLGPEWDVLRIGADHIEKRADKLIDAIKALKAYRNTQRTG
;
A
#
# COMPACT_ATOMS: atom_id res chain seq x y z
N MET A 1 -38.71 10.39 -24.70
CA MET A 1 -38.16 9.17 -24.09
C MET A 1 -38.37 9.27 -22.58
N GLN A 2 -38.80 8.19 -21.93
CA GLN A 2 -39.05 8.23 -20.49
C GLN A 2 -37.83 7.76 -19.66
N CYS A 3 -37.66 8.36 -18.51
CA CYS A 3 -36.64 7.94 -17.54
C CYS A 3 -36.90 6.53 -17.02
N TRP A 4 -35.92 5.67 -17.05
CA TRP A 4 -36.08 4.25 -16.63
C TRP A 4 -36.40 4.07 -15.15
N ASN A 5 -36.12 5.08 -14.32
CA ASN A 5 -36.34 4.99 -12.87
C ASN A 5 -37.65 5.63 -12.39
N CYS A 6 -37.99 6.84 -12.90
CA CYS A 6 -39.17 7.57 -12.43
C CYS A 6 -40.28 7.74 -13.47
N GLY A 7 -40.08 7.30 -14.72
CA GLY A 7 -41.03 7.41 -15.81
C GLY A 7 -41.26 8.82 -16.38
N ASN A 8 -40.59 9.84 -15.82
CA ASN A 8 -40.76 11.22 -16.28
C ASN A 8 -40.21 11.39 -17.71
N GLU A 9 -40.86 12.23 -18.51
CA GLU A 9 -40.39 12.58 -19.83
C GLU A 9 -39.04 13.32 -19.75
N MET A 10 -38.11 12.87 -20.56
CA MET A 10 -36.79 13.49 -20.68
C MET A 10 -36.77 14.42 -21.87
N SER A 11 -36.05 15.56 -21.74
CA SER A 11 -35.88 16.51 -22.83
C SER A 11 -35.15 15.88 -24.01
N HIS A 12 -35.34 16.42 -25.22
CA HIS A 12 -34.70 15.89 -26.45
C HIS A 12 -33.15 15.92 -26.40
N SER A 13 -32.59 16.85 -25.63
CA SER A 13 -31.14 16.95 -25.39
C SER A 13 -30.61 15.83 -24.47
N ASP A 14 -31.44 15.32 -23.56
CA ASP A 14 -31.08 14.26 -22.61
C ASP A 14 -31.28 12.85 -23.19
N SER A 15 -32.15 12.71 -24.21
CA SER A 15 -32.61 11.41 -24.69
C SER A 15 -31.63 10.65 -25.57
N LYS A 16 -30.58 11.29 -26.12
CA LYS A 16 -29.67 10.65 -27.07
C LYS A 16 -28.63 9.73 -26.44
N VAL A 17 -28.32 9.90 -25.13
CA VAL A 17 -27.24 9.16 -24.45
C VAL A 17 -27.61 8.74 -23.04
N ARG A 18 -28.70 9.22 -22.45
CA ARG A 18 -29.05 9.01 -21.05
C ARG A 18 -30.26 8.10 -20.89
N GLN A 19 -30.13 7.10 -20.00
CA GLN A 19 -31.23 6.22 -19.59
C GLN A 19 -32.06 6.82 -18.44
N TYR A 20 -31.55 7.86 -17.77
CA TYR A 20 -32.11 8.49 -16.59
C TYR A 20 -32.27 9.99 -16.77
N CYS A 21 -33.33 10.59 -16.21
CA CYS A 21 -33.42 12.03 -16.06
C CYS A 21 -32.29 12.54 -15.13
N ARG A 22 -32.04 13.85 -15.13
CA ARG A 22 -30.92 14.45 -14.39
C ARG A 22 -30.91 14.04 -12.92
N GLU A 23 -32.03 14.17 -12.21
CA GLU A 23 -32.13 13.83 -10.79
C GLU A 23 -31.88 12.34 -10.52
N CYS A 24 -32.50 11.46 -11.30
CA CYS A 24 -32.27 10.02 -11.16
C CYS A 24 -30.84 9.62 -11.52
N GLY A 25 -30.24 10.26 -12.52
CA GLY A 25 -28.86 10.05 -12.88
C GLY A 25 -27.88 10.49 -11.79
N GLU A 26 -28.11 11.65 -11.16
CA GLU A 26 -27.32 12.13 -10.02
C GLU A 26 -27.46 11.20 -8.80
N LYS A 27 -28.68 10.73 -8.50
CA LYS A 27 -28.92 9.76 -7.44
C LYS A 27 -28.18 8.45 -7.67
N HIS A 28 -28.30 7.85 -8.85
CA HIS A 28 -27.58 6.62 -9.21
C HIS A 28 -26.04 6.81 -9.22
N ALA A 29 -25.56 7.99 -9.61
CA ALA A 29 -24.13 8.29 -9.57
C ALA A 29 -23.62 8.33 -8.11
N LYS A 30 -24.41 8.92 -7.19
CA LYS A 30 -24.12 8.96 -5.77
C LYS A 30 -24.12 7.57 -5.15
N GLU A 31 -25.19 6.78 -5.40
CA GLU A 31 -25.31 5.40 -4.90
C GLU A 31 -24.10 4.53 -5.36
N ARG A 32 -23.74 4.60 -6.65
CA ARG A 32 -22.56 3.87 -7.16
C ARG A 32 -21.25 4.33 -6.55
N LYS A 33 -21.13 5.62 -6.21
CA LYS A 33 -19.94 6.13 -5.52
C LYS A 33 -19.87 5.58 -4.11
N GLU A 34 -20.97 5.65 -3.35
CA GLU A 34 -21.05 5.11 -1.99
C GLU A 34 -20.77 3.61 -1.95
N GLU A 35 -21.28 2.85 -2.92
CA GLU A 35 -21.00 1.42 -3.06
C GLU A 35 -19.49 1.15 -3.33
N LYS A 36 -18.87 1.92 -4.24
CA LYS A 36 -17.44 1.82 -4.49
C LYS A 36 -16.59 2.15 -3.27
N ASP A 37 -16.95 3.22 -2.56
CA ASP A 37 -16.24 3.64 -1.35
C ASP A 37 -16.35 2.56 -0.26
N LEU A 38 -17.54 1.95 -0.11
CA LEU A 38 -17.72 0.82 0.81
C LEU A 38 -16.87 -0.39 0.42
N LEU A 39 -16.83 -0.75 -0.86
CA LEU A 39 -16.02 -1.87 -1.35
C LEU A 39 -14.52 -1.65 -1.08
N VAL A 40 -14.03 -0.40 -1.21
CA VAL A 40 -12.63 -0.07 -0.87
C VAL A 40 -12.37 -0.30 0.61
N VAL A 41 -13.26 0.17 1.49
CA VAL A 41 -13.13 -0.04 2.95
C VAL A 41 -13.13 -1.54 3.30
N LEU A 42 -14.06 -2.31 2.73
CA LEU A 42 -14.13 -3.76 2.96
C LEU A 42 -12.87 -4.48 2.48
N ARG A 43 -12.33 -4.11 1.31
CA ARG A 43 -11.06 -4.66 0.81
C ARG A 43 -9.90 -4.35 1.76
N LYS A 44 -9.80 -3.13 2.26
CA LYS A 44 -8.73 -2.75 3.20
C LYS A 44 -8.86 -3.46 4.56
N LYS A 45 -10.09 -3.69 5.01
CA LYS A 45 -10.35 -4.52 6.19
C LYS A 45 -9.86 -5.96 5.98
N ALA A 46 -10.22 -6.58 4.87
CA ALA A 46 -9.76 -7.94 4.53
C ALA A 46 -8.24 -8.02 4.40
N MET A 47 -7.58 -6.98 3.85
CA MET A 47 -6.12 -6.92 3.81
C MET A 47 -5.50 -6.89 5.20
N PHE A 48 -6.05 -6.11 6.14
CA PHE A 48 -5.57 -6.07 7.51
C PHE A 48 -5.77 -7.42 8.23
N GLU A 49 -6.94 -8.02 8.08
CA GLU A 49 -7.23 -9.37 8.63
C GLU A 49 -6.23 -10.40 8.08
N ARG A 50 -5.97 -10.35 6.77
CA ARG A 50 -4.96 -11.22 6.14
C ARG A 50 -3.55 -11.00 6.70
N ALA A 51 -3.15 -9.76 6.95
CA ALA A 51 -1.86 -9.45 7.56
C ALA A 51 -1.73 -10.05 8.96
N MET A 52 -2.79 -9.96 9.78
CA MET A 52 -2.83 -10.57 11.11
C MET A 52 -2.74 -12.08 11.03
N GLU A 53 -3.48 -12.74 10.14
CA GLU A 53 -3.40 -14.19 9.90
C GLU A 53 -1.99 -14.64 9.48
N LEU A 54 -1.32 -13.87 8.62
CA LEU A 54 0.06 -14.17 8.20
C LEU A 54 1.02 -14.17 9.39
N MET A 55 0.90 -13.17 10.26
CA MET A 55 1.73 -13.08 11.47
C MET A 55 1.44 -14.21 12.46
N GLU A 56 0.19 -14.58 12.67
CA GLU A 56 -0.20 -15.70 13.53
C GLU A 56 0.33 -17.03 13.00
N LYS A 57 0.20 -17.28 11.70
CA LYS A 57 0.74 -18.51 11.05
C LYS A 57 2.24 -18.65 11.19
N GLN A 58 2.97 -17.55 11.29
CA GLN A 58 4.42 -17.54 11.53
C GLN A 58 4.79 -17.73 12.99
N GLY A 59 3.80 -17.88 13.89
CA GLY A 59 4.03 -18.02 15.33
C GLY A 59 4.41 -16.71 16.02
N CYS A 60 4.13 -15.55 15.41
CA CYS A 60 4.32 -14.27 16.06
C CYS A 60 3.45 -14.18 17.33
N ASN A 61 4.03 -13.82 18.45
CA ASN A 61 3.26 -13.56 19.66
C ASN A 61 2.50 -12.24 19.50
N MET A 62 1.23 -12.31 19.11
CA MET A 62 0.37 -11.18 18.79
C MET A 62 0.21 -10.16 19.93
N TYR A 63 0.37 -10.59 21.17
CA TYR A 63 0.39 -9.69 22.32
C TYR A 63 1.50 -8.65 22.20
N ASN A 64 2.69 -9.07 21.77
CA ASN A 64 3.85 -8.19 21.60
C ASN A 64 3.69 -7.22 20.40
N TYR A 65 2.82 -7.51 19.46
CA TYR A 65 2.56 -6.70 18.27
C TYR A 65 1.29 -5.84 18.38
N ARG A 66 0.49 -6.01 19.44
CA ARG A 66 -0.83 -5.37 19.58
C ARG A 66 -0.81 -3.86 19.34
N ASN A 67 0.10 -3.15 20.01
CA ASN A 67 0.17 -1.68 19.89
C ASN A 67 0.58 -1.26 18.47
N ALA A 68 1.54 -1.95 17.88
CA ALA A 68 1.97 -1.68 16.50
C ALA A 68 0.86 -1.97 15.48
N ALA A 69 0.10 -3.05 15.68
CA ALA A 69 -1.04 -3.39 14.84
C ALA A 69 -2.14 -2.31 14.92
N ILE A 70 -2.45 -1.80 16.12
CA ILE A 70 -3.41 -0.70 16.30
C ILE A 70 -2.94 0.57 15.57
N ILE A 71 -1.65 0.89 15.63
CA ILE A 71 -1.09 2.04 14.92
C ILE A 71 -1.19 1.84 13.40
N ALA A 72 -0.78 0.69 12.88
CA ALA A 72 -0.87 0.36 11.46
C ALA A 72 -2.33 0.40 10.97
N GLN A 73 -3.27 -0.12 11.76
CA GLN A 73 -4.70 -0.06 11.48
C GLN A 73 -5.22 1.38 11.41
N LYS A 74 -4.79 2.25 12.34
CA LYS A 74 -5.14 3.67 12.30
C LYS A 74 -4.61 4.36 11.04
N TYR A 75 -3.37 4.04 10.62
CA TYR A 75 -2.83 4.55 9.35
C TYR A 75 -3.66 4.10 8.15
N LEU A 76 -4.06 2.83 8.11
CA LEU A 76 -4.86 2.26 7.04
C LEU A 76 -6.22 2.96 6.90
N TYR A 77 -6.93 3.18 8.01
CA TYR A 77 -8.26 3.78 7.98
C TYR A 77 -8.25 5.32 7.90
N ALA A 78 -7.16 5.96 8.32
CA ALA A 78 -7.01 7.41 8.15
C ALA A 78 -6.82 7.79 6.66
N ASN A 79 -6.22 6.89 5.88
CA ASN A 79 -6.05 7.07 4.44
C ASN A 79 -5.97 5.68 3.76
N LEU A 80 -7.00 5.34 3.00
CA LEU A 80 -7.12 4.05 2.35
C LEU A 80 -6.05 3.76 1.29
N ASP A 81 -5.30 4.79 0.85
CA ASP A 81 -4.20 4.64 -0.11
C ASP A 81 -2.85 4.30 0.55
N LYS A 82 -2.83 4.07 1.88
CA LYS A 82 -1.57 3.88 2.63
C LYS A 82 -0.93 2.50 2.49
N PHE A 83 -1.64 1.50 2.08
CA PHE A 83 -1.13 0.15 1.87
C PHE A 83 -1.82 -0.49 0.66
N ASP A 84 -1.06 -1.20 -0.16
CA ASP A 84 -1.57 -1.90 -1.33
C ASP A 84 -1.61 -3.43 -1.16
N SER A 85 -0.91 -3.96 -0.15
CA SER A 85 -0.86 -5.39 0.16
C SER A 85 -0.91 -5.70 1.66
N ALA A 86 -1.24 -6.95 2.00
CA ALA A 86 -1.15 -7.46 3.37
C ALA A 86 0.31 -7.51 3.86
N ASP A 87 1.25 -7.79 2.96
CA ASP A 87 2.68 -7.88 3.27
C ASP A 87 3.26 -6.52 3.67
N GLU A 88 2.81 -5.43 3.04
CA GLU A 88 3.15 -4.08 3.46
C GLU A 88 2.64 -3.77 4.87
N ILE A 89 1.43 -4.24 5.21
CA ILE A 89 0.87 -4.07 6.56
C ILE A 89 1.69 -4.86 7.58
N VAL A 90 2.07 -6.11 7.26
CA VAL A 90 2.96 -6.92 8.12
C VAL A 90 4.29 -6.22 8.33
N ALA A 91 4.92 -5.75 7.25
CA ALA A 91 6.19 -5.02 7.33
C ALA A 91 6.07 -3.75 8.19
N ALA A 92 4.99 -2.98 8.01
CA ALA A 92 4.72 -1.79 8.81
C ALA A 92 4.56 -2.13 10.30
N ILE A 93 3.80 -3.17 10.64
CA ILE A 93 3.62 -3.62 12.02
C ILE A 93 4.96 -4.00 12.67
N VAL A 94 5.80 -4.76 11.94
CA VAL A 94 7.13 -5.17 12.44
C VAL A 94 8.04 -3.96 12.66
N LEU A 95 8.07 -3.02 11.71
CA LEU A 95 8.87 -1.80 11.81
C LEU A 95 8.42 -0.93 12.98
N ILE A 96 7.12 -0.67 13.12
CA ILE A 96 6.55 0.13 14.22
C ILE A 96 6.84 -0.54 15.58
N LYS A 97 6.66 -1.86 15.68
CA LYS A 97 6.95 -2.63 16.90
C LYS A 97 8.40 -2.47 17.35
N ASN A 98 9.33 -2.35 16.39
CA ASN A 98 10.75 -2.14 16.66
C ASN A 98 11.14 -0.65 16.78
N GLY A 99 10.18 0.25 16.91
CA GLY A 99 10.39 1.67 17.18
C GLY A 99 10.74 2.53 15.98
N TYR A 100 10.63 2.00 14.76
CA TYR A 100 10.87 2.78 13.55
C TYR A 100 9.65 3.63 13.19
N GLN A 101 9.90 4.89 12.86
CA GLN A 101 8.92 5.73 12.19
C GLN A 101 8.91 5.36 10.70
N ILE A 102 7.71 5.26 10.15
CA ILE A 102 7.53 4.92 8.74
C ILE A 102 6.64 5.93 8.04
N LYS A 103 6.85 6.07 6.72
CA LYS A 103 5.91 6.73 5.82
C LYS A 103 5.56 5.73 4.73
N THR A 104 4.28 5.41 4.59
CA THR A 104 3.80 4.41 3.63
C THR A 104 3.29 5.07 2.37
N GLN A 105 3.39 4.38 1.24
CA GLN A 105 2.95 4.81 -0.08
C GLN A 105 3.36 6.26 -0.39
N SER A 106 4.66 6.53 -0.17
CA SER A 106 5.21 7.88 -0.24
C SER A 106 5.62 8.23 -1.66
N LYS A 107 5.13 9.37 -2.15
CA LYS A 107 5.53 9.89 -3.46
C LYS A 107 6.95 10.47 -3.38
N VAL A 108 7.87 9.94 -4.20
CA VAL A 108 9.25 10.40 -4.36
C VAL A 108 9.47 10.75 -5.83
N GLY A 109 9.44 12.04 -6.14
CA GLY A 109 9.41 12.50 -7.53
C GLY A 109 8.19 11.93 -8.29
N ARG A 110 8.46 11.18 -9.37
CA ARG A 110 7.42 10.53 -10.19
C ARG A 110 7.04 9.12 -9.74
N TYR A 111 7.75 8.57 -8.77
CA TYR A 111 7.53 7.21 -8.26
C TYR A 111 6.86 7.22 -6.89
N GLN A 112 6.22 6.11 -6.55
CA GLN A 112 5.66 5.84 -5.24
C GLN A 112 6.47 4.71 -4.60
N VAL A 113 6.80 4.87 -3.31
CA VAL A 113 7.60 3.93 -2.53
C VAL A 113 6.71 3.34 -1.45
N ASP A 114 6.76 2.02 -1.27
CA ASP A 114 5.87 1.33 -0.33
C ASP A 114 6.10 1.80 1.09
N ILE A 115 7.34 1.79 1.58
CA ILE A 115 7.66 2.23 2.94
C ILE A 115 8.98 3.02 2.97
N LEU A 116 8.95 4.26 3.45
CA LEU A 116 10.16 5.00 3.82
C LEU A 116 10.45 4.81 5.31
N ILE A 117 11.72 4.51 5.65
CA ILE A 117 12.23 4.35 7.01
C ILE A 117 13.31 5.40 7.26
N PRO A 118 12.96 6.61 7.72
CA PRO A 118 13.91 7.73 7.81
C PRO A 118 15.11 7.47 8.73
N GLN A 119 14.90 6.76 9.85
CA GLN A 119 16.00 6.46 10.79
C GLN A 119 17.05 5.54 10.18
N MET A 120 16.66 4.70 9.22
CA MET A 120 17.59 3.81 8.51
C MET A 120 18.05 4.39 7.18
N LYS A 121 17.48 5.51 6.72
CA LYS A 121 17.70 6.03 5.36
C LYS A 121 17.43 4.95 4.30
N VAL A 122 16.27 4.29 4.41
CA VAL A 122 15.85 3.20 3.53
C VAL A 122 14.51 3.51 2.91
N ALA A 123 14.43 3.37 1.60
CA ALA A 123 13.21 3.26 0.83
C ALA A 123 12.99 1.76 0.57
N LEU A 124 12.03 1.16 1.28
CA LEU A 124 11.73 -0.26 1.21
C LEU A 124 10.61 -0.50 0.21
N GLU A 125 10.85 -1.40 -0.73
CA GLU A 125 9.90 -1.93 -1.71
C GLU A 125 9.60 -3.40 -1.38
N ILE A 126 8.32 -3.79 -1.45
CA ILE A 126 7.90 -5.16 -1.18
C ILE A 126 7.46 -5.79 -2.49
N ASP A 127 8.35 -6.63 -3.02
CA ASP A 127 8.15 -7.23 -4.35
C ASP A 127 7.26 -8.47 -4.27
N GLY A 128 6.10 -8.43 -4.93
CA GLY A 128 5.26 -9.60 -5.17
C GLY A 128 5.95 -10.61 -6.12
N ILE A 129 5.42 -11.84 -6.17
CA ILE A 129 5.96 -12.96 -6.95
C ILE A 129 6.15 -12.62 -8.44
N MET A 130 5.35 -11.70 -8.99
CA MET A 130 5.38 -11.31 -10.41
C MET A 130 6.49 -10.31 -10.77
N HIS A 131 7.23 -9.76 -9.78
CA HIS A 131 8.23 -8.73 -10.01
C HIS A 131 9.65 -9.23 -10.31
N LYS A 132 9.89 -10.54 -10.41
CA LYS A 132 11.23 -11.15 -10.57
C LYS A 132 11.98 -10.80 -11.87
N PHE A 133 11.40 -10.01 -12.79
CA PHE A 133 11.96 -9.81 -14.14
C PHE A 133 11.99 -8.36 -14.65
N ARG A 134 12.05 -7.32 -13.80
CA ARG A 134 12.11 -5.94 -14.31
C ARG A 134 13.55 -5.44 -14.48
N LEU A 135 14.02 -5.40 -15.73
CA LEU A 135 15.31 -4.80 -16.11
C LEU A 135 15.42 -3.27 -15.83
N CYS A 136 14.29 -2.58 -15.68
CA CYS A 136 14.23 -1.12 -15.44
C CYS A 136 14.35 -0.71 -13.96
N GLU A 137 14.59 -1.65 -13.04
CA GLU A 137 14.59 -1.36 -11.60
C GLU A 137 15.77 -0.50 -11.17
N SER A 138 16.95 -0.70 -11.78
CA SER A 138 18.15 0.05 -11.44
C SER A 138 18.07 1.56 -11.76
N GLU A 139 17.34 1.95 -12.80
CA GLU A 139 17.12 3.36 -13.15
C GLU A 139 16.11 4.01 -12.20
N ARG A 140 15.03 3.29 -11.87
CA ARG A 140 14.03 3.71 -10.89
C ARG A 140 14.67 3.91 -9.52
N ASP A 141 15.47 2.96 -9.08
CA ASP A 141 16.14 3.00 -7.78
C ASP A 141 17.11 4.16 -7.69
N ARG A 142 17.96 4.35 -8.70
CA ARG A 142 18.87 5.51 -8.79
C ARG A 142 18.13 6.83 -8.77
N TYR A 143 16.98 6.92 -9.46
CA TYR A 143 16.17 8.13 -9.44
C TYR A 143 15.60 8.39 -8.05
N ILE A 144 15.05 7.38 -7.36
CA ILE A 144 14.51 7.51 -6.00
C ILE A 144 15.63 7.95 -5.05
N GLU A 145 16.79 7.30 -5.10
CA GLU A 145 17.97 7.65 -4.29
C GLU A 145 18.42 9.09 -4.55
N SER A 146 18.44 9.54 -5.82
CA SER A 146 18.79 10.93 -6.17
C SER A 146 17.82 11.97 -5.58
N GLN A 147 16.55 11.63 -5.41
CA GLN A 147 15.53 12.53 -4.85
C GLN A 147 15.53 12.54 -3.32
N LEU A 148 15.93 11.44 -2.69
CA LEU A 148 15.96 11.30 -1.23
C LEU A 148 17.27 11.76 -0.61
N GLY A 149 18.38 11.65 -1.36
CA GLY A 149 19.73 12.00 -0.93
C GLY A 149 20.70 10.82 -0.96
N PRO A 150 22.03 11.08 -0.99
CA PRO A 150 23.06 10.06 -1.23
C PRO A 150 23.17 9.00 -0.13
N GLU A 151 22.67 9.29 1.07
CA GLU A 151 22.66 8.36 2.19
C GLU A 151 21.49 7.36 2.16
N TRP A 152 20.55 7.53 1.23
CA TRP A 152 19.40 6.65 1.11
C TRP A 152 19.69 5.47 0.20
N ASP A 153 19.13 4.32 0.58
CA ASP A 153 19.15 3.09 -0.18
C ASP A 153 17.74 2.67 -0.54
N VAL A 154 17.52 2.29 -1.80
CA VAL A 154 16.30 1.55 -2.18
C VAL A 154 16.59 0.07 -1.97
N LEU A 155 15.84 -0.57 -1.08
CA LEU A 155 15.95 -1.99 -0.77
C LEU A 155 14.68 -2.71 -1.15
N ARG A 156 14.83 -3.93 -1.72
CA ARG A 156 13.71 -4.77 -2.13
C ARG A 156 13.69 -6.04 -1.32
N ILE A 157 12.52 -6.37 -0.81
CA ILE A 157 12.28 -7.62 -0.07
C ILE A 157 11.08 -8.30 -0.71
N GLY A 158 11.24 -9.57 -1.08
CA GLY A 158 10.16 -10.36 -1.64
C GLY A 158 9.05 -10.59 -0.61
N ALA A 159 7.79 -10.52 -1.06
CA ALA A 159 6.63 -10.81 -0.23
C ALA A 159 6.73 -12.20 0.42
N ASP A 160 7.30 -13.18 -0.28
CA ASP A 160 7.53 -14.54 0.24
C ASP A 160 8.46 -14.58 1.47
N HIS A 161 9.40 -13.63 1.59
CA HIS A 161 10.21 -13.48 2.79
C HIS A 161 9.36 -12.96 3.97
N ILE A 162 8.52 -11.98 3.71
CA ILE A 162 7.60 -11.43 4.73
C ILE A 162 6.59 -12.48 5.17
N GLU A 163 6.02 -13.23 4.22
CA GLU A 163 5.07 -14.31 4.49
C GLU A 163 5.64 -15.46 5.32
N LYS A 164 6.98 -15.67 5.28
CA LYS A 164 7.65 -16.77 5.99
C LYS A 164 8.37 -16.34 7.25
N ARG A 165 8.94 -15.16 7.28
CA ARG A 165 9.90 -14.71 8.29
C ARG A 165 9.78 -13.21 8.60
N ALA A 166 8.57 -12.73 8.90
CA ALA A 166 8.35 -11.35 9.29
C ALA A 166 9.19 -10.93 10.51
N ASP A 167 9.46 -11.87 11.42
CA ASP A 167 10.33 -11.66 12.60
C ASP A 167 11.76 -11.26 12.22
N LYS A 168 12.22 -11.62 11.03
CA LYS A 168 13.58 -11.35 10.52
C LYS A 168 13.67 -10.14 9.58
N LEU A 169 12.57 -9.42 9.38
CA LEU A 169 12.54 -8.29 8.45
C LEU A 169 13.62 -7.25 8.78
N ILE A 170 13.79 -6.89 10.04
CA ILE A 170 14.78 -5.88 10.45
C ILE A 170 16.21 -6.37 10.18
N ASP A 171 16.48 -7.64 10.46
CA ASP A 171 17.81 -8.26 10.20
C ASP A 171 18.09 -8.27 8.70
N ALA A 172 17.09 -8.61 7.87
CA ALA A 172 17.22 -8.60 6.42
C ALA A 172 17.49 -7.19 5.87
N ILE A 173 16.78 -6.16 6.34
CA ILE A 173 17.02 -4.77 5.95
C ILE A 173 18.45 -4.34 6.30
N LYS A 174 18.91 -4.63 7.52
CA LYS A 174 20.28 -4.30 7.97
C LYS A 174 21.34 -5.02 7.14
N ALA A 175 21.15 -6.29 6.83
CA ALA A 175 22.05 -7.09 6.02
C ALA A 175 22.16 -6.56 4.59
N LEU A 176 21.01 -6.25 3.95
CA LEU A 176 20.97 -5.67 2.60
C LEU A 176 21.64 -4.29 2.56
N LYS A 177 21.40 -3.45 3.57
CA LYS A 177 22.04 -2.14 3.65
C LYS A 177 23.56 -2.26 3.81
N ALA A 178 24.04 -3.15 4.68
CA ALA A 178 25.46 -3.40 4.85
C ALA A 178 26.11 -3.90 3.55
N TYR A 179 25.47 -4.82 2.85
CA TYR A 179 25.93 -5.30 1.55
C TYR A 179 26.03 -4.18 0.51
N ARG A 180 25.03 -3.29 0.41
CA ARG A 180 25.10 -2.13 -0.51
C ARG A 180 26.23 -1.17 -0.16
N ASN A 181 26.48 -0.93 1.12
CA ASN A 181 27.59 -0.06 1.53
C ASN A 181 28.96 -0.64 1.09
N THR A 182 29.16 -1.96 1.16
CA THR A 182 30.40 -2.59 0.67
C THR A 182 30.58 -2.44 -0.84
N GLN A 183 29.49 -2.43 -1.61
CA GLN A 183 29.54 -2.22 -3.07
C GLN A 183 29.82 -0.77 -3.48
N ARG A 184 29.55 0.20 -2.60
CA ARG A 184 29.82 1.63 -2.88
C ARG A 184 31.26 2.04 -2.56
N THR A 185 31.94 1.29 -1.71
CA THR A 185 33.32 1.58 -1.21
C THR A 185 34.40 0.78 -1.90
N GLY A 186 34.10 -0.19 -2.73
CA GLY A 186 34.99 -0.98 -3.56
C GLY A 186 34.97 -0.55 -5.01
#